data_5280f02d4237dd08056e1b5db57e502a
#
_entry.id   5280f02d4237dd08056e1b5db57e502a
#
_cell.length_a   1.000
_cell.length_b   1.000
_cell.length_c   1.000
_cell.angle_alpha   90.00
_cell.angle_beta   90.00
_cell.angle_gamma   90.00
#
_symmetry.space_group_name_H-M   'P 1'
#
loop_
_entity.id
_entity.type
_entity.pdbx_description
1 polymer ?
#
loop_
_entity_poly.entity_id
_entity_poly.type
_entity_poly.pdbx_seq_one_letter_code
_entity_poly.pdbx_strand_id
1 'polypeptide(L)'
;MITQYSFTADWINQISRKYKADKILVEKSIKALLLLEGLAESTLRFVFRGGTSLMLLFNEPHRLSIDIDIILPPDTTDLNTALQQVASRKNFYLIEGLPHTTGLVPKAHYKFYYPSVVENKESYIKLDILFEQIPYNQTIKLPIDNIFLATEGENRTVCVPA
;
A
#
# COMPACT_ATOMS: atom_id res chain seq x y z
N MET A 1 -0.58 -7.49 12.39
CA MET A 1 0.42 -7.33 11.31
C MET A 1 0.20 -8.36 10.22
N ILE A 2 0.50 -7.99 9.02
CA ILE A 2 0.39 -8.91 7.87
C ILE A 2 1.48 -9.99 7.98
N THR A 3 1.09 -11.25 7.93
CA THR A 3 2.04 -12.37 8.02
C THR A 3 2.62 -12.69 6.65
N GLN A 4 3.82 -13.28 6.64
CA GLN A 4 4.45 -13.74 5.39
C GLN A 4 3.61 -14.80 4.67
N TYR A 5 2.76 -15.51 5.39
CA TYR A 5 1.85 -16.50 4.81
C TYR A 5 0.89 -15.83 3.80
N SER A 6 0.53 -14.55 4.03
CA SER A 6 -0.41 -13.81 3.16
C SER A 6 0.06 -13.72 1.71
N PHE A 7 1.38 -13.74 1.45
CA PHE A 7 1.89 -13.65 0.08
C PHE A 7 2.52 -14.94 -0.42
N THR A 8 2.17 -16.08 0.18
CA THR A 8 2.50 -17.39 -0.36
C THR A 8 1.52 -17.79 -1.45
N ALA A 9 1.99 -18.64 -2.39
CA ALA A 9 1.13 -19.15 -3.44
C ALA A 9 -0.08 -19.91 -2.86
N ASP A 10 0.12 -20.67 -1.78
CA ASP A 10 -0.96 -21.43 -1.12
C ASP A 10 -2.06 -20.50 -0.61
N TRP A 11 -1.71 -19.44 0.11
CA TRP A 11 -2.69 -18.50 0.63
C TRP A 11 -3.43 -17.79 -0.50
N ILE A 12 -2.70 -17.29 -1.50
CA ILE A 12 -3.29 -16.59 -2.65
C ILE A 12 -4.27 -17.52 -3.39
N ASN A 13 -3.91 -18.78 -3.57
CA ASN A 13 -4.79 -19.76 -4.20
C ASN A 13 -6.07 -19.99 -3.39
N GLN A 14 -5.96 -20.10 -2.06
CA GLN A 14 -7.12 -20.27 -1.19
C GLN A 14 -8.07 -19.06 -1.27
N ILE A 15 -7.51 -17.86 -1.18
CA ILE A 15 -8.30 -16.62 -1.22
C ILE A 15 -8.95 -16.44 -2.59
N SER A 16 -8.19 -16.70 -3.66
CA SER A 16 -8.72 -16.62 -5.02
C SER A 16 -9.93 -17.53 -5.21
N ARG A 17 -9.86 -18.77 -4.71
CA ARG A 17 -10.98 -19.71 -4.79
C ARG A 17 -12.15 -19.30 -3.91
N LYS A 18 -11.87 -18.86 -2.69
CA LYS A 18 -12.91 -18.48 -1.72
C LYS A 18 -13.76 -17.32 -2.20
N TYR A 19 -13.12 -16.30 -2.80
CA TYR A 19 -13.81 -15.07 -3.23
C TYR A 19 -13.98 -14.98 -4.74
N LYS A 20 -13.59 -16.01 -5.49
CA LYS A 20 -13.65 -16.02 -6.97
C LYS A 20 -12.96 -14.80 -7.57
N ALA A 21 -11.79 -14.48 -7.06
CA ALA A 21 -11.00 -13.33 -7.48
C ALA A 21 -9.78 -13.77 -8.27
N ASP A 22 -9.34 -12.93 -9.20
CA ASP A 22 -8.15 -13.18 -10.00
C ASP A 22 -6.90 -13.20 -9.12
N LYS A 23 -6.07 -14.23 -9.28
CA LYS A 23 -4.87 -14.43 -8.45
C LYS A 23 -3.87 -13.27 -8.55
N ILE A 24 -3.71 -12.72 -9.74
CA ILE A 24 -2.78 -11.59 -9.96
C ILE A 24 -3.26 -10.38 -9.16
N LEU A 25 -4.56 -10.08 -9.20
CA LEU A 25 -5.12 -8.97 -8.46
C LEU A 25 -5.11 -9.22 -6.95
N VAL A 26 -5.35 -10.45 -6.51
CA VAL A 26 -5.23 -10.81 -5.08
C VAL A 26 -3.82 -10.57 -4.59
N GLU A 27 -2.82 -11.05 -5.29
CA GLU A 27 -1.42 -10.84 -4.91
C GLU A 27 -1.07 -9.34 -4.88
N LYS A 28 -1.45 -8.59 -5.90
CA LYS A 28 -1.18 -7.15 -5.95
C LYS A 28 -1.86 -6.41 -4.81
N SER A 29 -3.09 -6.77 -4.47
CA SER A 29 -3.81 -6.16 -3.35
C SER A 29 -3.12 -6.43 -2.03
N ILE A 30 -2.66 -7.66 -1.81
CA ILE A 30 -1.91 -8.03 -0.61
C ILE A 30 -0.59 -7.23 -0.55
N LYS A 31 0.14 -7.15 -1.65
CA LYS A 31 1.40 -6.39 -1.72
C LYS A 31 1.18 -4.90 -1.52
N ALA A 32 0.08 -4.34 -2.04
CA ALA A 32 -0.27 -2.94 -1.81
C ALA A 32 -0.51 -2.67 -0.32
N LEU A 33 -1.25 -3.54 0.36
CA LEU A 33 -1.50 -3.40 1.79
C LEU A 33 -0.22 -3.64 2.61
N LEU A 34 0.67 -4.50 2.15
CA LEU A 34 1.99 -4.70 2.76
C LEU A 34 2.85 -3.44 2.65
N LEU A 35 2.84 -2.78 1.50
CA LEU A 35 3.50 -1.48 1.34
C LEU A 35 2.90 -0.44 2.30
N LEU A 36 1.59 -0.39 2.40
CA LEU A 36 0.90 0.52 3.32
C LEU A 36 1.30 0.26 4.77
N GLU A 37 1.41 -1.00 5.18
CA GLU A 37 1.89 -1.36 6.51
C GLU A 37 3.30 -0.85 6.75
N GLY A 38 4.19 -0.99 5.76
CA GLY A 38 5.54 -0.44 5.83
C GLY A 38 5.56 1.07 5.98
N LEU A 39 4.70 1.77 5.25
CA LEU A 39 4.55 3.23 5.38
C LEU A 39 4.05 3.60 6.77
N ALA A 40 3.10 2.85 7.33
CA ALA A 40 2.59 3.09 8.68
C ALA A 40 3.66 2.89 9.76
N GLU A 41 4.62 2.00 9.51
CA GLU A 41 5.74 1.75 10.41
C GLU A 41 6.89 2.76 10.24
N SER A 42 6.84 3.58 9.20
CA SER A 42 7.88 4.57 8.88
C SER A 42 7.69 5.86 9.70
N THR A 43 8.64 6.79 9.52
CA THR A 43 8.56 8.11 10.13
C THR A 43 7.64 9.07 9.37
N LEU A 44 7.14 8.66 8.21
CA LEU A 44 6.30 9.51 7.37
C LEU A 44 4.93 9.73 8.00
N ARG A 45 4.49 10.97 8.01
CA ARG A 45 3.17 11.36 8.49
C ARG A 45 2.28 11.59 7.26
N PHE A 46 1.44 10.62 6.97
CA PHE A 46 0.64 10.63 5.75
C PHE A 46 -0.83 10.38 6.01
N VAL A 47 -1.65 10.75 5.04
CA VAL A 47 -3.05 10.35 4.96
C VAL A 47 -3.19 9.44 3.74
N PHE A 48 -3.78 8.27 3.95
CA PHE A 48 -4.06 7.30 2.91
C PHE A 48 -5.41 7.63 2.27
N ARG A 49 -5.44 7.70 0.95
CA ARG A 49 -6.65 8.04 0.21
C ARG A 49 -6.78 7.20 -1.06
N GLY A 50 -7.81 7.48 -1.86
CA GLY A 50 -8.02 6.81 -3.14
C GLY A 50 -8.81 5.52 -3.05
N GLY A 51 -8.88 4.80 -4.16
CA GLY A 51 -9.70 3.60 -4.29
C GLY A 51 -9.29 2.46 -3.34
N THR A 52 -8.00 2.31 -3.07
CA THR A 52 -7.51 1.27 -2.15
C THR A 52 -7.96 1.52 -0.72
N SER A 53 -8.18 2.78 -0.30
CA SER A 53 -8.71 3.08 1.03
C SER A 53 -10.11 2.50 1.23
N LEU A 54 -10.87 2.37 0.16
CA LEU A 54 -12.21 1.76 0.22
C LEU A 54 -12.16 0.28 0.58
N MET A 55 -11.07 -0.42 0.26
CA MET A 55 -10.88 -1.81 0.65
C MET A 55 -10.85 -1.96 2.18
N LEU A 56 -10.25 -1.00 2.88
CA LEU A 56 -10.20 -1.01 4.34
C LEU A 56 -11.54 -0.63 4.95
N LEU A 57 -12.27 0.31 4.31
CA LEU A 57 -13.54 0.82 4.82
C LEU A 57 -14.68 -0.18 4.65
N PHE A 58 -14.78 -0.80 3.47
CA PHE A 58 -15.92 -1.62 3.09
C PHE A 58 -15.59 -3.10 3.00
N ASN A 59 -14.31 -3.45 3.05
CA ASN A 59 -13.86 -4.85 2.96
C ASN A 59 -14.46 -5.56 1.74
N GLU A 60 -14.50 -4.85 0.60
CA GLU A 60 -15.16 -5.30 -0.63
C GLU A 60 -14.21 -6.05 -1.54
N PRO A 61 -14.40 -7.35 -1.78
CA PRO A 61 -13.48 -8.12 -2.63
C PRO A 61 -13.61 -7.80 -4.13
N HIS A 62 -14.65 -7.08 -4.52
CA HIS A 62 -14.90 -6.75 -5.93
C HIS A 62 -14.13 -5.56 -6.43
N ARG A 63 -13.58 -4.75 -5.52
CA ARG A 63 -12.85 -3.53 -5.87
C ARG A 63 -11.39 -3.68 -5.47
N LEU A 64 -10.66 -4.41 -6.29
CA LEU A 64 -9.23 -4.59 -6.09
C LEU A 64 -8.51 -3.38 -6.69
N SER A 65 -7.98 -2.54 -5.83
CA SER A 65 -7.11 -1.45 -6.24
C SER A 65 -5.67 -1.87 -6.04
N ILE A 66 -4.83 -1.53 -7.00
CA ILE A 66 -3.43 -1.94 -7.05
C ILE A 66 -2.48 -0.77 -6.81
N ASP A 67 -3.01 0.42 -6.61
CA ASP A 67 -2.23 1.63 -6.37
C ASP A 67 -2.43 2.11 -4.93
N ILE A 68 -1.36 2.68 -4.37
CA ILE A 68 -1.41 3.35 -3.07
C ILE A 68 -1.30 4.84 -3.31
N ASP A 69 -2.29 5.60 -2.86
CA ASP A 69 -2.30 7.06 -2.95
C ASP A 69 -2.21 7.64 -1.54
N ILE A 70 -1.23 8.51 -1.32
CA ILE A 70 -1.05 9.17 -0.02
C ILE A 70 -0.88 10.67 -0.19
N ILE A 71 -1.19 11.40 0.88
CA ILE A 71 -0.89 12.82 1.01
C ILE A 71 0.22 12.96 2.05
N LEU A 72 1.26 13.71 1.71
CA LEU A 72 2.34 14.07 2.63
C LEU A 72 2.38 15.58 2.80
N PRO A 73 2.81 16.08 3.99
CA PRO A 73 3.05 17.51 4.16
C PRO A 73 4.07 18.01 3.16
N PRO A 74 3.92 19.26 2.66
CA PRO A 74 4.85 19.83 1.67
C PRO A 74 6.30 19.93 2.17
N ASP A 75 6.50 20.01 3.48
CA ASP A 75 7.80 20.12 4.13
C ASP A 75 8.42 18.77 4.50
N THR A 76 7.89 17.67 4.00
CA THR A 76 8.44 16.35 4.27
C THR A 76 9.89 16.24 3.78
N THR A 77 10.79 15.83 4.68
CA THR A 77 12.21 15.63 4.40
C THR A 77 12.56 14.15 4.45
N ASP A 78 13.72 13.80 3.88
CA ASP A 78 14.26 12.44 3.90
C ASP A 78 13.33 11.38 3.32
N LEU A 79 12.51 11.77 2.35
CA LEU A 79 11.53 10.88 1.73
C LEU A 79 12.20 9.64 1.12
N ASN A 80 13.27 9.83 0.35
CA ASN A 80 13.96 8.71 -0.30
C ASN A 80 14.49 7.71 0.71
N THR A 81 15.09 8.18 1.81
CA THR A 81 15.59 7.31 2.88
C THR A 81 14.47 6.53 3.53
N ALA A 82 13.36 7.18 3.83
CA ALA A 82 12.19 6.53 4.42
C ALA A 82 11.63 5.45 3.49
N LEU A 83 11.49 5.75 2.20
CA LEU A 83 10.96 4.79 1.23
C LEU A 83 11.89 3.60 1.01
N GLN A 84 13.22 3.83 1.03
CA GLN A 84 14.18 2.75 0.94
C GLN A 84 14.09 1.80 2.15
N GLN A 85 13.89 2.35 3.34
CA GLN A 85 13.69 1.55 4.54
C GLN A 85 12.40 0.74 4.47
N VAL A 86 11.31 1.33 3.98
CA VAL A 86 10.04 0.62 3.78
C VAL A 86 10.24 -0.56 2.83
N ALA A 87 10.88 -0.32 1.69
CA ALA A 87 11.14 -1.37 0.71
C ALA A 87 11.95 -2.52 1.32
N SER A 88 13.02 -2.20 2.04
CA SER A 88 13.87 -3.20 2.67
C SER A 88 13.11 -4.05 3.69
N ARG A 89 12.26 -3.42 4.51
CA ARG A 89 11.48 -4.13 5.54
C ARG A 89 10.41 -5.03 4.96
N LYS A 90 9.82 -4.64 3.84
CA LYS A 90 8.66 -5.34 3.26
C LYS A 90 9.00 -6.14 2.01
N ASN A 91 10.29 -6.38 1.77
CA ASN A 91 10.80 -7.22 0.69
C ASN A 91 10.44 -6.74 -0.72
N PHE A 92 10.41 -5.44 -0.89
CA PHE A 92 10.46 -4.82 -2.20
C PHE A 92 11.92 -4.54 -2.52
N TYR A 93 12.41 -4.96 -3.68
CA TYR A 93 13.84 -4.94 -3.95
C TYR A 93 14.31 -3.78 -4.81
N LEU A 94 13.40 -3.03 -5.39
CA LEU A 94 13.75 -1.86 -6.20
C LEU A 94 12.67 -0.81 -6.07
N ILE A 95 13.10 0.45 -5.93
CA ILE A 95 12.21 1.59 -6.01
C ILE A 95 12.64 2.41 -7.21
N GLU A 96 11.71 2.68 -8.11
CA GLU A 96 11.92 3.58 -9.22
C GLU A 96 11.09 4.83 -9.01
N GLY A 97 11.77 5.97 -8.83
CA GLY A 97 11.10 7.25 -8.72
C GLY A 97 10.86 7.87 -10.08
N LEU A 98 9.65 8.35 -10.31
CA LEU A 98 9.27 9.06 -11.53
C LEU A 98 8.94 10.50 -11.13
N PRO A 99 9.87 11.45 -11.30
CA PRO A 99 9.59 12.84 -10.97
C PRO A 99 8.48 13.36 -11.89
N HIS A 100 7.48 14.00 -11.28
CA HIS A 100 6.38 14.59 -12.02
C HIS A 100 6.16 16.00 -11.53
N THR A 101 6.36 16.96 -12.41
CA THR A 101 6.33 18.38 -12.07
C THR A 101 5.33 19.18 -12.90
N THR A 102 4.36 18.52 -13.53
CA THR A 102 3.34 19.22 -14.31
C THR A 102 2.15 19.57 -13.41
N GLY A 103 1.79 20.83 -13.38
CA GLY A 103 0.64 21.34 -12.65
C GLY A 103 1.03 22.17 -11.42
N LEU A 104 0.00 22.71 -10.77
CA LEU A 104 0.14 23.63 -9.61
C LEU A 104 0.43 22.87 -8.30
N VAL A 105 0.15 21.56 -8.24
CA VAL A 105 0.30 20.76 -7.03
C VAL A 105 1.47 19.81 -7.21
N PRO A 106 2.47 19.85 -6.30
CA PRO A 106 3.60 18.92 -6.37
C PRO A 106 3.15 17.47 -6.16
N LYS A 107 3.61 16.59 -7.02
CA LYS A 107 3.34 15.16 -6.98
C LYS A 107 4.61 14.37 -7.17
N ALA A 108 4.62 13.15 -6.63
CA ALA A 108 5.70 12.18 -6.88
C ALA A 108 5.10 10.81 -7.10
N HIS A 109 5.76 10.01 -7.92
CA HIS A 109 5.33 8.67 -8.25
C HIS A 109 6.50 7.71 -8.07
N TYR A 110 6.24 6.54 -7.47
CA TYR A 110 7.25 5.52 -7.25
C TYR A 110 6.69 4.15 -7.61
N LYS A 111 7.56 3.26 -8.06
CA LYS A 111 7.24 1.86 -8.28
C LYS A 111 8.04 1.02 -7.30
N PHE A 112 7.36 0.17 -6.54
CA PHE A 112 7.96 -0.77 -5.60
C PHE A 112 7.86 -2.16 -6.19
N TYR A 113 8.99 -2.72 -6.57
CA TYR A 113 9.07 -4.00 -7.29
C TYR A 113 9.17 -5.18 -6.34
N TYR A 114 8.50 -6.26 -6.69
CA TYR A 114 8.53 -7.51 -5.94
C TYR A 114 8.51 -8.72 -6.89
N PRO A 115 9.07 -9.87 -6.47
CA PRO A 115 8.95 -11.09 -7.27
C PRO A 115 7.56 -11.69 -7.11
N SER A 116 6.79 -11.76 -8.19
CA SER A 116 5.45 -12.34 -8.15
C SER A 116 5.53 -13.87 -8.06
N VAL A 117 4.82 -14.45 -7.08
CA VAL A 117 4.70 -15.92 -6.96
C VAL A 117 3.59 -16.45 -7.87
N VAL A 118 2.72 -15.59 -8.36
CA VAL A 118 1.64 -15.95 -9.28
C VAL A 118 2.13 -15.98 -10.71
N GLU A 119 2.85 -14.91 -11.12
CA GLU A 119 3.30 -14.75 -12.50
C GLU A 119 4.72 -15.26 -12.76
N ASN A 120 5.46 -15.61 -11.70
CA ASN A 120 6.87 -16.00 -11.75
C ASN A 120 7.75 -14.99 -12.49
N LYS A 121 7.48 -13.73 -12.29
CA LYS A 121 8.24 -12.61 -12.86
C LYS A 121 8.15 -11.41 -11.94
N GLU A 122 8.92 -10.39 -12.26
CA GLU A 122 8.90 -9.12 -11.56
C GLU A 122 7.57 -8.38 -11.76
N SER A 123 7.01 -7.87 -10.68
CA SER A 123 5.83 -7.01 -10.71
C SER A 123 6.05 -5.82 -9.79
N TYR A 124 5.12 -4.88 -9.73
CA TYR A 124 5.30 -3.69 -8.90
C TYR A 124 3.97 -3.16 -8.36
N ILE A 125 4.08 -2.39 -7.27
CA ILE A 125 3.00 -1.57 -6.73
C ILE A 125 3.39 -0.11 -6.95
N LYS A 126 2.46 0.68 -7.46
CA LYS A 126 2.67 2.11 -7.67
C LYS A 126 2.27 2.88 -6.43
N LEU A 127 3.15 3.79 -5.98
CA LEU A 127 2.87 4.73 -4.90
C LEU A 127 2.78 6.12 -5.49
N ASP A 128 1.63 6.75 -5.34
CA ASP A 128 1.38 8.12 -5.78
C ASP A 128 1.32 9.03 -4.56
N ILE A 129 2.12 10.08 -4.57
CA ILE A 129 2.23 11.03 -3.45
C ILE A 129 1.76 12.39 -3.91
N LEU A 130 0.84 12.98 -3.16
CA LEU A 130 0.42 14.35 -3.30
C LEU A 130 0.97 15.15 -2.11
N PHE A 131 1.72 16.21 -2.37
CA PHE A 131 2.24 17.08 -1.31
C PHE A 131 1.26 18.22 -1.05
N GLU A 132 0.60 18.16 0.10
CA GLU A 132 -0.47 19.07 0.44
C GLU A 132 -0.60 19.16 1.97
N GLN A 133 -1.13 20.27 2.47
CA GLN A 133 -1.45 20.41 3.88
C GLN A 133 -2.48 19.36 4.29
N ILE A 134 -2.19 18.65 5.38
CA ILE A 134 -3.05 17.55 5.83
C ILE A 134 -4.08 18.10 6.82
N PRO A 135 -5.38 17.97 6.52
CA PRO A 135 -6.44 18.34 7.47
C PRO A 135 -6.64 17.22 8.51
N TYR A 136 -5.70 17.07 9.46
CA TYR A 136 -5.72 15.99 10.43
C TYR A 136 -7.01 15.92 11.26
N ASN A 137 -7.68 17.04 11.47
CA ASN A 137 -8.95 17.11 12.17
C ASN A 137 -10.12 16.50 11.40
N GLN A 138 -9.90 16.17 10.11
CA GLN A 138 -10.89 15.56 9.22
C GLN A 138 -10.45 14.16 8.79
N THR A 139 -9.68 13.49 9.65
CA THR A 139 -9.23 12.13 9.37
C THR A 139 -9.66 11.18 10.47
N ILE A 140 -9.77 9.91 10.12
CA ILE A 140 -9.99 8.82 11.08
C ILE A 140 -8.87 7.80 10.93
N LYS A 141 -8.64 7.01 11.98
CA LYS A 141 -7.66 5.92 11.96
C LYS A 141 -8.37 4.61 11.68
N LEU A 142 -7.84 3.85 10.73
CA LEU A 142 -8.34 2.52 10.42
C LEU A 142 -7.22 1.49 10.53
N PRO A 143 -7.52 0.28 11.02
CA PRO A 143 -6.54 -0.80 11.02
C PRO A 143 -6.28 -1.29 9.59
N ILE A 144 -5.05 -1.68 9.32
CA ILE A 144 -4.70 -2.33 8.06
C ILE A 144 -5.09 -3.79 8.19
N ASP A 145 -6.28 -4.10 7.76
CA ASP A 145 -6.83 -5.45 7.75
C ASP A 145 -7.79 -5.58 6.58
N ASN A 146 -7.85 -6.76 6.03
CA ASN A 146 -8.71 -7.06 4.89
C ASN A 146 -8.93 -8.56 4.80
N ILE A 147 -10.02 -8.98 4.18
CA ILE A 147 -10.35 -10.39 4.01
C ILE A 147 -9.29 -11.17 3.20
N PHE A 148 -8.45 -10.48 2.44
CA PHE A 148 -7.37 -11.12 1.68
C PHE A 148 -6.11 -11.37 2.50
N LEU A 149 -6.03 -10.85 3.74
CA LEU A 149 -4.83 -10.90 4.55
C LEU A 149 -4.90 -11.98 5.62
N ALA A 150 -3.79 -12.67 5.84
CA ALA A 150 -3.54 -13.42 7.05
C ALA A 150 -2.74 -12.52 7.98
N THR A 151 -3.32 -12.17 9.13
CA THR A 151 -2.71 -11.22 10.07
C THR A 151 -2.42 -11.88 11.40
N GLU A 152 -1.50 -11.30 12.16
CA GLU A 152 -1.08 -11.78 13.47
C GLU A 152 -0.75 -10.59 14.37
N GLY A 153 -1.16 -10.66 15.64
CA GLY A 153 -0.93 -9.58 16.62
C GLY A 153 -1.74 -8.33 16.30
N GLU A 154 -1.25 -7.19 16.76
CA GLU A 154 -1.89 -5.92 16.49
C GLU A 154 -1.65 -5.45 15.06
N ASN A 155 -2.70 -5.00 14.41
CA ASN A 155 -2.61 -4.40 13.09
C ASN A 155 -2.12 -2.95 13.20
N ARG A 156 -1.27 -2.54 12.27
CA ARG A 156 -0.92 -1.13 12.12
C ARG A 156 -2.15 -0.36 11.67
N THR A 157 -2.18 0.92 11.98
CA THR A 157 -3.28 1.80 11.58
C THR A 157 -2.80 2.88 10.64
N VAL A 158 -3.70 3.38 9.82
CA VAL A 158 -3.46 4.50 8.92
C VAL A 158 -4.53 5.55 9.10
N CYS A 159 -4.19 6.80 8.84
CA CYS A 159 -5.16 7.89 8.77
C CYS A 159 -5.77 7.93 7.38
N VAL A 160 -7.09 8.00 7.33
CA VAL A 160 -7.84 8.16 6.08
C VAL A 160 -8.79 9.35 6.22
N PRO A 161 -9.24 9.97 5.12
CA PRO A 161 -10.23 11.03 5.19
C PRO A 161 -11.50 10.55 5.89
N ALA A 162 -12.01 11.40 6.73
CA ALA A 162 -13.25 11.09 7.46
C ALA A 162 -14.47 11.12 6.54
#